data_83d942c3a841f6c1865e09923b835fb4
#
_entry.id   83d942c3a841f6c1865e09923b835fb4
#
_cell.length_a   1.000
_cell.length_b   1.000
_cell.length_c   1.000
_cell.angle_alpha   90.00
_cell.angle_beta   90.00
_cell.angle_gamma   90.00
#
_symmetry.space_group_name_H-M   'P 1'
#
loop_
_entity.id
_entity.type
_entity.pdbx_description
1 polymer ?
#
loop_
_entity_poly.entity_id
_entity_poly.type
_entity_poly.pdbx_seq_one_letter_code
_entity_poly.pdbx_strand_id
1 'polypeptide(L)'
;MSFLAGIGKKLYLCSGKSSKNLPIEDKMEYISVIQFAEKYGISERTVRNYCAGGKIEGAFLTGKTWNIPADAVLPKRGSAREKVSPLLKTLKEQKASRLKGGIYHRTQIDLTYNSNHMEGSRLTHDQTRFIYETNTIGISDTSVNVDDIVETINHFRCIDFIIDHAEERLTEGLVKQLHLLLKSGTSDSLKDWFAVGDYKKLPNEVAGERTSQPQEVPSHMKTLLSGYNNSRRHTLDDILDFHVRFEKIHPFQDGNGRVGRLLMFKECLANSIVPFIITDELKMFYYRGLREWGHINGYLMDTCLTAQDAYKALLDYFKVSLKK
;
A
#
# COMPACT_ATOMS: atom_id res chain seq x y z
N MET A 1 -31.82 73.08 -0.49
CA MET A 1 -30.89 74.05 0.09
C MET A 1 -29.49 73.55 -0.24
N SER A 2 -28.93 74.03 -1.37
CA SER A 2 -28.05 75.21 -1.64
C SER A 2 -26.85 75.19 -0.66
N PHE A 3 -25.58 75.24 -1.08
CA PHE A 3 -24.82 76.12 -1.95
C PHE A 3 -23.41 75.49 -2.16
N LEU A 4 -22.91 75.29 -3.32
CA LEU A 4 -22.13 76.13 -4.22
C LEU A 4 -20.82 76.74 -3.67
N ALA A 5 -19.79 76.50 -4.49
CA ALA A 5 -18.64 77.35 -4.89
C ALA A 5 -17.39 77.25 -4.00
N GLY A 6 -16.18 77.35 -4.53
CA GLY A 6 -15.60 77.72 -5.81
C GLY A 6 -14.09 77.66 -5.79
N ILE A 7 -13.55 77.45 -6.91
CA ILE A 7 -12.41 78.03 -7.61
C ILE A 7 -11.21 78.61 -6.80
N GLY A 8 -10.01 78.12 -7.13
CA GLY A 8 -8.74 78.80 -6.80
C GLY A 8 -7.53 78.17 -7.49
N LYS A 9 -7.27 78.53 -8.75
CA LYS A 9 -6.01 78.33 -9.44
C LYS A 9 -4.88 79.08 -8.71
N LYS A 10 -3.76 78.42 -8.48
CA LYS A 10 -2.47 79.09 -8.47
C LYS A 10 -1.38 78.23 -9.07
N LEU A 11 -0.92 78.65 -10.26
CA LEU A 11 0.40 78.31 -10.80
C LEU A 11 1.51 78.86 -9.92
N TYR A 12 2.50 78.06 -9.66
CA TYR A 12 3.88 78.50 -9.47
C TYR A 12 4.83 77.56 -10.19
N LEU A 13 5.47 78.11 -11.20
CA LEU A 13 6.72 77.60 -11.79
C LEU A 13 7.87 77.94 -10.81
N CYS A 14 8.77 76.96 -10.60
CA CYS A 14 10.20 77.12 -10.78
C CYS A 14 11.02 75.91 -10.36
N SER A 15 11.73 75.44 -11.33
CA SER A 15 13.16 75.14 -11.37
C SER A 15 13.72 74.02 -10.46
N GLY A 16 14.17 72.99 -11.13
CA GLY A 16 15.59 72.64 -11.00
C GLY A 16 15.92 71.47 -10.06
N LYS A 17 16.35 70.38 -10.69
CA LYS A 17 17.40 69.49 -10.25
C LYS A 17 16.99 68.19 -9.59
N SER A 18 17.53 67.19 -10.22
CA SER A 18 17.96 65.85 -9.73
C SER A 18 17.09 64.70 -10.12
N SER A 19 17.46 64.09 -11.22
CA SER A 19 17.19 62.71 -11.57
C SER A 19 17.51 61.76 -10.39
N LYS A 20 16.51 61.26 -9.70
CA LYS A 20 16.65 60.07 -8.93
C LYS A 20 16.07 58.94 -9.75
N ASN A 21 16.93 57.99 -10.12
CA ASN A 21 16.58 56.72 -10.71
C ASN A 21 15.48 56.09 -9.88
N LEU A 22 14.30 55.96 -10.46
CA LEU A 22 13.28 55.04 -9.99
C LEU A 22 13.83 53.62 -10.23
N PRO A 23 13.70 52.69 -9.29
CA PRO A 23 14.08 51.29 -9.53
C PRO A 23 13.27 50.79 -10.72
N ILE A 24 13.96 50.17 -11.68
CA ILE A 24 13.38 49.43 -12.78
C ILE A 24 12.55 48.34 -12.10
N GLU A 25 11.22 48.41 -12.19
CA GLU A 25 10.36 47.26 -11.89
C GLU A 25 10.83 46.12 -12.81
N ASP A 26 11.42 45.09 -12.23
CA ASP A 26 11.75 43.84 -12.91
C ASP A 26 10.43 43.29 -13.52
N LYS A 27 10.23 43.58 -14.80
CA LYS A 27 9.12 42.97 -15.56
C LYS A 27 9.37 41.48 -15.60
N MET A 28 8.73 40.73 -14.71
CA MET A 28 8.73 39.28 -14.81
C MET A 28 8.23 38.87 -16.20
N GLU A 29 9.11 38.28 -16.97
CA GLU A 29 8.80 37.74 -18.28
C GLU A 29 8.12 36.35 -18.14
N TYR A 30 7.05 36.12 -18.87
CA TYR A 30 6.31 34.86 -18.86
C TYR A 30 6.41 34.18 -20.20
N ILE A 31 6.57 32.86 -20.16
CA ILE A 31 6.62 31.99 -21.34
C ILE A 31 5.44 31.02 -21.37
N SER A 32 5.12 30.53 -22.55
CA SER A 32 4.05 29.57 -22.77
C SER A 32 4.44 28.16 -22.36
N VAL A 33 3.44 27.27 -22.21
CA VAL A 33 3.64 25.83 -21.99
C VAL A 33 4.55 25.21 -23.05
N ILE A 34 4.41 25.62 -24.30
CA ILE A 34 5.22 25.12 -25.43
C ILE A 34 6.67 25.50 -25.25
N GLN A 35 6.95 26.79 -25.02
CA GLN A 35 8.31 27.29 -24.80
C GLN A 35 8.98 26.65 -23.57
N PHE A 36 8.23 26.46 -22.49
CA PHE A 36 8.76 25.77 -21.32
C PHE A 36 9.03 24.29 -21.57
N ALA A 37 8.16 23.62 -22.34
CA ALA A 37 8.34 22.23 -22.75
C ALA A 37 9.60 22.04 -23.60
N GLU A 38 9.81 22.93 -24.57
CA GLU A 38 11.00 22.96 -25.44
C GLU A 38 12.27 23.25 -24.65
N LYS A 39 12.24 24.26 -23.76
CA LYS A 39 13.37 24.65 -22.89
C LYS A 39 13.92 23.47 -22.09
N TYR A 40 13.05 22.57 -21.64
CA TYR A 40 13.42 21.46 -20.75
C TYR A 40 13.30 20.07 -21.39
N GLY A 41 12.95 19.97 -22.68
CA GLY A 41 12.84 18.68 -23.38
C GLY A 41 11.76 17.74 -22.84
N ILE A 42 10.62 18.29 -22.39
CA ILE A 42 9.50 17.51 -21.83
C ILE A 42 8.21 17.74 -22.61
N SER A 43 7.22 16.86 -22.42
CA SER A 43 5.93 17.04 -23.10
C SER A 43 5.12 18.19 -22.51
N GLU A 44 4.37 18.92 -23.36
CA GLU A 44 3.43 19.96 -22.92
C GLU A 44 2.43 19.45 -21.88
N ARG A 45 1.98 18.19 -21.98
CA ARG A 45 1.10 17.54 -21.01
C ARG A 45 1.74 17.51 -19.62
N THR A 46 3.03 17.23 -19.56
CA THR A 46 3.79 17.22 -18.29
C THR A 46 3.86 18.63 -17.71
N VAL A 47 4.11 19.66 -18.53
CA VAL A 47 4.14 21.05 -18.08
C VAL A 47 2.78 21.47 -17.52
N ARG A 48 1.68 21.20 -18.25
CA ARG A 48 0.32 21.51 -17.77
C ARG A 48 0.00 20.83 -16.46
N ASN A 49 0.42 19.58 -16.27
CA ASN A 49 0.26 18.86 -15.01
C ASN A 49 1.08 19.47 -13.87
N TYR A 50 2.27 19.99 -14.15
CA TYR A 50 3.08 20.68 -13.15
C TYR A 50 2.46 22.03 -12.74
N CYS A 51 1.94 22.80 -13.70
CA CYS A 51 1.23 24.05 -13.44
C CYS A 51 -0.05 23.81 -12.63
N ALA A 52 -0.90 22.86 -13.07
CA ALA A 52 -2.14 22.51 -12.39
C ALA A 52 -1.91 21.96 -10.98
N GLY A 53 -0.80 21.27 -10.77
CA GLY A 53 -0.39 20.74 -9.46
C GLY A 53 0.40 21.74 -8.59
N GLY A 54 0.50 23.02 -8.99
CA GLY A 54 1.24 24.07 -8.24
C GLY A 54 2.74 23.79 -8.09
N LYS A 55 3.32 22.96 -8.96
CA LYS A 55 4.74 22.57 -8.88
C LYS A 55 5.69 23.55 -9.55
N ILE A 56 5.18 24.45 -10.38
CA ILE A 56 5.92 25.56 -10.97
C ILE A 56 5.47 26.82 -10.25
N GLU A 57 6.34 27.36 -9.42
CA GLU A 57 6.07 28.55 -8.63
C GLU A 57 5.84 29.75 -9.54
N GLY A 58 4.85 30.59 -9.23
CA GLY A 58 4.50 31.76 -10.04
C GLY A 58 3.75 31.47 -11.34
N ALA A 59 3.48 30.21 -11.70
CA ALA A 59 2.66 29.87 -12.86
C ALA A 59 1.17 30.14 -12.57
N PHE A 60 0.48 30.83 -13.49
CA PHE A 60 -0.95 31.12 -13.36
C PHE A 60 -1.69 30.93 -14.67
N LEU A 61 -3.00 30.71 -14.59
CA LEU A 61 -3.88 30.46 -15.73
C LEU A 61 -4.60 31.75 -16.13
N THR A 62 -4.49 32.13 -17.41
CA THR A 62 -5.32 33.18 -18.01
C THR A 62 -6.20 32.57 -19.08
N GLY A 63 -7.51 32.50 -18.82
CA GLY A 63 -8.43 31.78 -19.67
C GLY A 63 -8.09 30.27 -19.75
N LYS A 64 -7.59 29.82 -20.92
CA LYS A 64 -7.14 28.41 -21.11
C LYS A 64 -5.62 28.29 -21.24
N THR A 65 -4.86 29.38 -21.04
CA THR A 65 -3.42 29.45 -21.27
C THR A 65 -2.67 29.61 -19.94
N TRP A 66 -1.71 28.73 -19.71
CA TRP A 66 -0.76 28.86 -18.60
C TRP A 66 0.34 29.85 -18.94
N ASN A 67 0.59 30.79 -18.04
CA ASN A 67 1.71 31.72 -18.05
C ASN A 67 2.72 31.25 -17.02
N ILE A 68 3.94 30.99 -17.46
CA ILE A 68 5.01 30.42 -16.62
C ILE A 68 6.14 31.44 -16.54
N PRO A 69 6.65 31.81 -15.35
CA PRO A 69 7.80 32.70 -15.27
C PRO A 69 8.98 32.18 -16.11
N ALA A 70 9.62 33.03 -16.90
CA ALA A 70 10.72 32.63 -17.80
C ALA A 70 11.94 32.08 -17.05
N ASP A 71 12.12 32.50 -15.80
CA ASP A 71 13.15 32.02 -14.87
C ASP A 71 12.73 30.79 -14.07
N ALA A 72 11.48 30.33 -14.20
CA ALA A 72 11.00 29.15 -13.51
C ALA A 72 11.84 27.92 -13.85
N VAL A 73 12.21 27.19 -12.81
CA VAL A 73 13.04 25.99 -12.92
C VAL A 73 12.12 24.77 -13.08
N LEU A 74 12.55 23.83 -13.93
CA LEU A 74 11.86 22.55 -14.04
C LEU A 74 11.76 21.92 -12.63
N PRO A 75 10.53 21.62 -12.16
CA PRO A 75 10.39 20.90 -10.91
C PRO A 75 11.26 19.66 -10.98
N LYS A 76 12.20 19.51 -10.06
CA LYS A 76 12.96 18.27 -9.96
C LYS A 76 11.91 17.17 -10.00
N ARG A 77 11.98 16.25 -10.98
CA ARG A 77 11.24 15.01 -10.89
C ARG A 77 11.57 14.52 -9.50
N GLY A 78 10.63 14.71 -8.58
CA GLY A 78 10.74 14.05 -7.33
C GLY A 78 10.87 12.59 -7.71
N SER A 79 12.07 12.05 -7.62
CA SER A 79 12.19 10.75 -7.09
C SER A 79 11.61 10.90 -5.69
N ALA A 80 10.30 10.86 -5.60
CA ALA A 80 9.68 10.33 -4.43
C ALA A 80 10.08 8.87 -4.40
N ARG A 81 11.32 8.57 -4.11
CA ARG A 81 11.61 7.52 -3.15
C ARG A 81 10.82 7.97 -1.93
N GLU A 82 9.56 7.54 -1.90
CA GLU A 82 8.80 7.61 -0.67
C GLU A 82 9.74 7.04 0.37
N LYS A 83 10.01 7.83 1.40
CA LYS A 83 10.88 7.35 2.47
C LYS A 83 10.22 6.08 2.96
N VAL A 84 10.87 4.96 2.74
CA VAL A 84 10.44 3.63 3.22
C VAL A 84 9.95 3.79 4.65
N SER A 85 8.79 3.22 4.98
CA SER A 85 8.25 3.38 6.33
C SER A 85 9.30 2.91 7.34
N PRO A 86 9.43 3.57 8.49
CA PRO A 86 10.40 3.16 9.52
C PRO A 86 10.25 1.69 9.90
N LEU A 87 9.00 1.21 9.99
CA LEU A 87 8.71 -0.19 10.26
C LEU A 87 9.26 -1.11 9.16
N LEU A 88 8.99 -0.83 7.88
CA LEU A 88 9.49 -1.65 6.78
C LEU A 88 11.03 -1.68 6.76
N LYS A 89 11.66 -0.54 7.03
CA LYS A 89 13.12 -0.46 7.16
C LYS A 89 13.62 -1.37 8.28
N THR A 90 13.00 -1.29 9.47
CA THR A 90 13.35 -2.14 10.61
C THR A 90 13.18 -3.62 10.31
N LEU A 91 12.06 -4.01 9.67
CA LEU A 91 11.82 -5.39 9.28
C LEU A 91 12.89 -5.90 8.30
N LYS A 92 13.26 -5.11 7.28
CA LYS A 92 14.32 -5.45 6.34
C LYS A 92 15.70 -5.58 7.02
N GLU A 93 16.04 -4.68 7.94
CA GLU A 93 17.30 -4.70 8.70
C GLU A 93 17.38 -5.91 9.63
N GLN A 94 16.32 -6.20 10.38
CA GLN A 94 16.26 -7.35 11.29
C GLN A 94 16.26 -8.69 10.52
N LYS A 95 15.59 -8.75 9.36
CA LYS A 95 15.67 -9.90 8.46
C LYS A 95 17.10 -10.13 7.97
N ALA A 96 17.76 -9.10 7.46
CA ALA A 96 19.12 -9.20 6.94
C ALA A 96 20.15 -9.60 8.01
N SER A 97 20.00 -9.10 9.23
CA SER A 97 20.87 -9.42 10.37
C SER A 97 20.51 -10.73 11.06
N ARG A 98 19.38 -11.37 10.71
CA ARG A 98 18.82 -12.55 11.38
C ARG A 98 18.66 -12.34 12.90
N LEU A 99 18.25 -11.12 13.29
CA LEU A 99 18.09 -10.76 14.70
C LEU A 99 17.04 -11.64 15.36
N LYS A 100 17.41 -12.34 16.43
CA LYS A 100 16.46 -13.09 17.27
C LYS A 100 15.80 -12.17 18.28
N GLY A 101 14.50 -12.38 18.54
CA GLY A 101 13.74 -11.65 19.56
C GLY A 101 13.38 -10.21 19.21
N GLY A 102 13.48 -9.80 17.91
CA GLY A 102 13.00 -8.50 17.43
C GLY A 102 11.57 -8.55 16.87
N ILE A 103 11.08 -7.40 16.37
CA ILE A 103 9.73 -7.31 15.78
C ILE A 103 9.58 -8.21 14.55
N TYR A 104 10.63 -8.32 13.70
CA TYR A 104 10.62 -9.23 12.57
C TYR A 104 10.43 -10.68 13.01
N HIS A 105 11.22 -11.13 13.98
CA HIS A 105 11.14 -12.47 14.54
C HIS A 105 9.76 -12.77 15.12
N ARG A 106 9.20 -11.82 15.89
CA ARG A 106 7.86 -11.94 16.46
C ARG A 106 6.79 -11.99 15.37
N THR A 107 6.89 -11.14 14.35
CA THR A 107 5.97 -11.12 13.22
C THR A 107 5.97 -12.45 12.45
N GLN A 108 7.15 -13.03 12.22
CA GLN A 108 7.28 -14.33 11.56
C GLN A 108 6.46 -15.41 12.29
N ILE A 109 6.60 -15.49 13.59
CA ILE A 109 5.92 -16.52 14.39
C ILE A 109 4.42 -16.25 14.47
N ASP A 110 4.03 -15.05 14.88
CA ASP A 110 2.63 -14.73 15.17
C ASP A 110 1.77 -14.70 13.92
N LEU A 111 2.26 -14.09 12.82
CA LEU A 111 1.50 -14.04 11.57
C LEU A 111 1.36 -15.45 10.97
N THR A 112 2.41 -16.26 11.04
CA THR A 112 2.37 -17.63 10.52
C THR A 112 1.42 -18.51 11.35
N TYR A 113 1.58 -18.49 12.67
CA TYR A 113 0.71 -19.28 13.54
C TYR A 113 -0.76 -18.92 13.32
N ASN A 114 -1.13 -17.65 13.49
CA ASN A 114 -2.53 -17.24 13.42
C ASN A 114 -3.12 -17.47 12.01
N SER A 115 -2.37 -17.16 10.97
CA SER A 115 -2.86 -17.30 9.59
C SER A 115 -3.09 -18.78 9.21
N ASN A 116 -2.21 -19.68 9.61
CA ASN A 116 -2.38 -21.12 9.35
C ASN A 116 -3.45 -21.74 10.27
N HIS A 117 -3.52 -21.31 11.54
CA HIS A 117 -4.53 -21.81 12.49
C HIS A 117 -5.96 -21.47 12.02
N MET A 118 -6.17 -20.31 11.43
CA MET A 118 -7.44 -19.93 10.80
C MET A 118 -7.88 -20.89 9.69
N GLU A 119 -6.92 -21.47 8.98
CA GLU A 119 -7.16 -22.43 7.87
C GLU A 119 -7.16 -23.90 8.34
N GLY A 120 -7.11 -24.13 9.65
CA GLY A 120 -7.27 -25.45 10.24
C GLY A 120 -5.97 -26.18 10.59
N SER A 121 -4.80 -25.53 10.48
CA SER A 121 -3.56 -26.12 10.98
C SER A 121 -3.66 -26.39 12.49
N ARG A 122 -3.19 -27.56 12.90
CA ARG A 122 -3.20 -28.01 14.30
C ARG A 122 -1.90 -27.77 15.05
N LEU A 123 -0.92 -27.12 14.39
CA LEU A 123 0.32 -26.73 15.07
C LEU A 123 0.02 -25.71 16.14
N THR A 124 0.63 -25.91 17.31
CA THR A 124 0.57 -24.92 18.39
C THR A 124 1.48 -23.73 18.09
N HIS A 125 1.28 -22.63 18.82
CA HIS A 125 2.16 -21.46 18.72
C HIS A 125 3.62 -21.82 19.05
N ASP A 126 3.86 -22.65 20.08
CA ASP A 126 5.19 -23.12 20.43
C ASP A 126 5.81 -24.02 19.36
N GLN A 127 5.03 -24.89 18.75
CA GLN A 127 5.52 -25.72 17.62
C GLN A 127 5.90 -24.84 16.43
N THR A 128 5.07 -23.84 16.08
CA THR A 128 5.40 -22.85 15.04
C THR A 128 6.70 -22.10 15.37
N ARG A 129 6.87 -21.68 16.63
CA ARG A 129 8.09 -21.04 17.12
C ARG A 129 9.30 -21.96 17.01
N PHE A 130 9.21 -23.22 17.45
CA PHE A 130 10.34 -24.18 17.35
C PHE A 130 10.73 -24.44 15.90
N ILE A 131 9.77 -24.60 14.99
CA ILE A 131 10.07 -24.74 13.56
C ILE A 131 10.87 -23.52 13.07
N TYR A 132 10.46 -22.31 13.44
CA TYR A 132 11.16 -21.08 13.02
C TYR A 132 12.54 -20.93 13.64
N GLU A 133 12.66 -21.12 14.95
CA GLU A 133 13.90 -20.82 15.71
C GLU A 133 14.96 -21.92 15.56
N THR A 134 14.54 -23.19 15.48
CA THR A 134 15.42 -24.34 15.62
C THR A 134 15.34 -25.34 14.48
N ASN A 135 14.39 -25.13 13.56
CA ASN A 135 14.08 -26.10 12.50
C ASN A 135 13.74 -27.50 13.06
N THR A 136 13.12 -27.54 14.23
CA THR A 136 12.64 -28.76 14.90
C THR A 136 11.18 -28.63 15.27
N ILE A 137 10.54 -29.76 15.53
CA ILE A 137 9.18 -29.83 16.02
C ILE A 137 9.12 -30.74 17.25
N GLY A 138 8.59 -30.23 18.35
CA GLY A 138 8.22 -31.08 19.50
C GLY A 138 6.93 -31.81 19.20
N ILE A 139 6.98 -33.13 19.12
CA ILE A 139 5.79 -33.97 18.98
C ILE A 139 5.50 -34.54 20.36
N SER A 140 4.34 -34.18 20.93
CA SER A 140 3.71 -34.93 22.02
C SER A 140 2.82 -36.02 21.41
N ASP A 141 2.19 -36.88 22.18
CA ASP A 141 1.44 -38.08 21.80
C ASP A 141 0.37 -37.96 20.70
N THR A 142 0.33 -36.85 19.96
CA THR A 142 -0.58 -36.55 18.86
C THR A 142 0.14 -36.53 17.52
N SER A 143 -0.46 -37.13 16.49
CA SER A 143 0.05 -37.03 15.12
C SER A 143 -0.03 -35.59 14.60
N VAL A 144 1.03 -35.16 13.93
CA VAL A 144 1.11 -33.86 13.26
C VAL A 144 0.98 -34.08 11.75
N ASN A 145 0.15 -33.30 11.10
CA ASN A 145 0.03 -33.33 9.64
C ASN A 145 1.31 -32.76 9.00
N VAL A 146 1.91 -33.50 8.07
CA VAL A 146 3.13 -33.08 7.38
C VAL A 146 2.88 -31.81 6.55
N ASP A 147 1.72 -31.68 5.94
CA ASP A 147 1.38 -30.46 5.19
C ASP A 147 1.31 -29.21 6.09
N ASP A 148 0.84 -29.34 7.34
CA ASP A 148 0.87 -28.23 8.30
C ASP A 148 2.31 -27.74 8.54
N ILE A 149 3.28 -28.66 8.62
CA ILE A 149 4.71 -28.30 8.79
C ILE A 149 5.24 -27.62 7.53
N VAL A 150 4.98 -28.20 6.34
CA VAL A 150 5.42 -27.66 5.07
C VAL A 150 4.85 -26.27 4.83
N GLU A 151 3.54 -26.09 5.03
CA GLU A 151 2.88 -24.80 4.86
C GLU A 151 3.35 -23.77 5.88
N THR A 152 3.68 -24.18 7.10
CA THR A 152 4.28 -23.28 8.11
C THR A 152 5.65 -22.78 7.67
N ILE A 153 6.52 -23.66 7.19
CA ILE A 153 7.83 -23.26 6.65
C ILE A 153 7.67 -22.35 5.43
N ASN A 154 6.74 -22.70 4.55
CA ASN A 154 6.46 -21.91 3.36
C ASN A 154 5.88 -20.54 3.72
N HIS A 155 5.05 -20.44 4.75
CA HIS A 155 4.47 -19.16 5.18
C HIS A 155 5.55 -18.20 5.71
N PHE A 156 6.57 -18.69 6.41
CA PHE A 156 7.74 -17.85 6.76
C PHE A 156 8.42 -17.27 5.52
N ARG A 157 8.59 -18.09 4.45
CA ARG A 157 9.15 -17.64 3.18
C ARG A 157 8.24 -16.62 2.49
N CYS A 158 6.92 -16.79 2.62
CA CYS A 158 5.95 -15.81 2.10
C CYS A 158 6.07 -14.47 2.83
N ILE A 159 6.27 -14.46 4.15
CA ILE A 159 6.49 -13.21 4.91
C ILE A 159 7.78 -12.54 4.45
N ASP A 160 8.86 -13.29 4.25
CA ASP A 160 10.09 -12.76 3.69
C ASP A 160 9.88 -12.14 2.32
N PHE A 161 9.15 -12.83 1.45
CA PHE A 161 8.82 -12.36 0.12
C PHE A 161 8.03 -11.05 0.15
N ILE A 162 6.98 -10.93 0.97
CA ILE A 162 6.18 -9.71 1.04
C ILE A 162 6.94 -8.52 1.63
N ILE A 163 7.91 -8.75 2.54
CA ILE A 163 8.78 -7.70 3.07
C ILE A 163 9.75 -7.20 1.98
N ASP A 164 10.34 -8.10 1.20
CA ASP A 164 11.25 -7.74 0.11
C ASP A 164 10.55 -6.96 -0.99
N HIS A 165 9.34 -7.38 -1.35
CA HIS A 165 8.51 -6.80 -2.42
C HIS A 165 7.47 -5.80 -1.92
N ALA A 166 7.59 -5.30 -0.66
CA ALA A 166 6.58 -4.43 -0.06
C ALA A 166 6.32 -3.15 -0.87
N GLU A 167 7.35 -2.59 -1.52
CA GLU A 167 7.25 -1.34 -2.29
C GLU A 167 6.81 -1.55 -3.74
N GLU A 168 6.65 -2.79 -4.17
CA GLU A 168 6.19 -3.13 -5.52
C GLU A 168 4.66 -3.10 -5.60
N ARG A 169 4.14 -2.73 -6.77
CA ARG A 169 2.70 -2.78 -7.03
C ARG A 169 2.21 -4.22 -7.04
N LEU A 170 0.96 -4.41 -6.64
CA LEU A 170 0.31 -5.71 -6.78
C LEU A 170 0.16 -6.06 -8.27
N THR A 171 0.71 -7.20 -8.64
CA THR A 171 0.59 -7.77 -9.99
C THR A 171 0.08 -9.20 -9.89
N GLU A 172 -0.50 -9.69 -10.98
CA GLU A 172 -0.91 -11.09 -11.07
C GLU A 172 0.27 -12.04 -10.81
N GLY A 173 1.45 -11.71 -11.34
CA GLY A 173 2.68 -12.47 -11.11
C GLY A 173 3.07 -12.54 -9.65
N LEU A 174 3.00 -11.41 -8.91
CA LEU A 174 3.31 -11.38 -7.47
C LEU A 174 2.31 -12.23 -6.67
N VAL A 175 1.02 -12.13 -6.97
CA VAL A 175 -0.03 -12.91 -6.30
C VAL A 175 0.15 -14.41 -6.54
N LYS A 176 0.41 -14.80 -7.78
CA LYS A 176 0.69 -16.20 -8.16
C LYS A 176 1.98 -16.73 -7.54
N GLN A 177 3.03 -15.91 -7.50
CA GLN A 177 4.29 -16.29 -6.86
C GLN A 177 4.13 -16.51 -5.36
N LEU A 178 3.32 -15.71 -4.68
CA LEU A 178 3.03 -15.89 -3.26
C LEU A 178 2.29 -17.22 -3.01
N HIS A 179 1.30 -17.56 -3.85
CA HIS A 179 0.63 -18.85 -3.78
C HIS A 179 1.58 -20.02 -4.11
N LEU A 180 2.46 -19.86 -5.10
CA LEU A 180 3.49 -20.85 -5.43
C LEU A 180 4.39 -21.14 -4.21
N LEU A 181 4.87 -20.10 -3.55
CA LEU A 181 5.69 -20.25 -2.35
C LEU A 181 4.92 -20.97 -1.23
N LEU A 182 3.65 -20.60 -1.01
CA LEU A 182 2.83 -21.15 0.07
C LEU A 182 2.55 -22.64 -0.10
N LYS A 183 2.19 -23.07 -1.31
CA LYS A 183 1.68 -24.44 -1.57
C LYS A 183 2.73 -25.38 -2.15
N SER A 184 3.97 -24.94 -2.38
CA SER A 184 5.04 -25.81 -2.89
C SER A 184 5.37 -26.94 -1.91
N GLY A 185 5.48 -28.16 -2.40
CA GLY A 185 5.89 -29.33 -1.63
C GLY A 185 4.83 -29.89 -0.69
N THR A 186 3.59 -29.41 -0.75
CA THR A 186 2.45 -29.99 -0.05
C THR A 186 1.90 -31.20 -0.81
N SER A 187 1.11 -32.03 -0.16
CA SER A 187 0.41 -33.15 -0.82
C SER A 187 -0.52 -32.69 -1.95
N ASP A 188 -1.07 -31.47 -1.83
CA ASP A 188 -1.88 -30.85 -2.89
C ASP A 188 -1.07 -30.59 -4.16
N SER A 189 0.23 -30.28 -4.04
CA SER A 189 1.10 -30.01 -5.18
C SER A 189 1.32 -31.23 -6.09
N LEU A 190 0.97 -32.42 -5.61
CA LEU A 190 1.08 -33.68 -6.35
C LEU A 190 -0.20 -34.01 -7.15
N LYS A 191 -1.25 -33.20 -7.01
CA LYS A 191 -2.55 -33.45 -7.67
C LYS A 191 -2.60 -32.70 -8.99
N ASP A 192 -2.86 -33.38 -10.10
CA ASP A 192 -2.91 -32.80 -11.47
C ASP A 192 -3.91 -31.65 -11.63
N TRP A 193 -4.98 -31.70 -10.85
CA TRP A 193 -6.03 -30.68 -10.86
C TRP A 193 -5.73 -29.48 -9.96
N PHE A 194 -4.72 -29.56 -9.08
CA PHE A 194 -4.34 -28.48 -8.18
C PHE A 194 -3.22 -27.63 -8.81
N ALA A 195 -3.54 -26.43 -9.21
CA ALA A 195 -2.60 -25.55 -9.89
C ALA A 195 -1.80 -24.72 -8.85
N VAL A 196 -0.63 -25.22 -8.43
CA VAL A 196 0.25 -24.48 -7.53
C VAL A 196 0.86 -23.27 -8.25
N GLY A 197 0.62 -22.08 -7.73
CA GLY A 197 1.09 -20.84 -8.36
C GLY A 197 0.27 -20.39 -9.58
N ASP A 198 -0.89 -20.99 -9.79
CA ASP A 198 -1.83 -20.58 -10.83
C ASP A 198 -3.28 -20.66 -10.34
N TYR A 199 -4.19 -20.07 -11.10
CA TYR A 199 -5.59 -20.01 -10.76
C TYR A 199 -6.26 -21.39 -10.75
N LYS A 200 -7.31 -21.51 -9.94
CA LYS A 200 -8.06 -22.74 -9.78
C LYS A 200 -8.60 -23.28 -11.10
N LYS A 201 -8.60 -24.61 -11.21
CA LYS A 201 -9.17 -25.36 -12.35
C LYS A 201 -10.57 -25.85 -12.08
N LEU A 202 -10.94 -26.04 -10.82
CA LEU A 202 -12.23 -26.53 -10.38
C LEU A 202 -13.00 -25.45 -9.60
N PRO A 203 -14.33 -25.40 -9.70
CA PRO A 203 -15.17 -24.53 -8.88
C PRO A 203 -14.95 -24.82 -7.40
N ASN A 204 -15.04 -23.80 -6.57
CA ASN A 204 -15.06 -23.94 -5.11
C ASN A 204 -16.09 -23.01 -4.48
N GLU A 205 -16.37 -23.25 -3.22
CA GLU A 205 -17.31 -22.47 -2.41
C GLU A 205 -16.63 -22.08 -1.09
N VAL A 206 -17.05 -20.97 -0.52
CA VAL A 206 -16.60 -20.51 0.79
C VAL A 206 -17.81 -20.22 1.65
N ALA A 207 -17.91 -20.88 2.81
CA ALA A 207 -19.03 -20.74 3.74
C ALA A 207 -20.42 -20.93 3.08
N GLY A 208 -20.50 -21.81 2.06
CA GLY A 208 -21.72 -22.09 1.32
C GLY A 208 -22.04 -21.09 0.18
N GLU A 209 -21.18 -20.07 0.00
CA GLU A 209 -21.32 -19.10 -1.08
C GLU A 209 -20.43 -19.48 -2.26
N ARG A 210 -20.98 -19.36 -3.47
CA ARG A 210 -20.22 -19.62 -4.70
C ARG A 210 -19.22 -18.51 -4.95
N THR A 211 -18.01 -18.91 -5.29
CA THR A 211 -16.95 -17.98 -5.72
C THR A 211 -16.93 -17.82 -7.24
N SER A 212 -16.03 -16.99 -7.79
CA SER A 212 -15.88 -16.87 -9.25
C SER A 212 -15.63 -18.25 -9.91
N GLN A 213 -16.26 -18.50 -11.04
CA GLN A 213 -15.98 -19.70 -11.82
C GLN A 213 -14.54 -19.69 -12.35
N PRO A 214 -13.88 -20.85 -12.52
CA PRO A 214 -12.49 -20.90 -12.97
C PRO A 214 -12.20 -20.06 -14.23
N GLN A 215 -13.14 -20.06 -15.19
CA GLN A 215 -13.01 -19.31 -16.44
C GLN A 215 -13.11 -17.79 -16.24
N GLU A 216 -13.74 -17.33 -15.18
CA GLU A 216 -13.96 -15.91 -14.86
C GLU A 216 -12.81 -15.33 -14.04
N VAL A 217 -12.06 -16.18 -13.30
CA VAL A 217 -11.00 -15.75 -12.39
C VAL A 217 -9.99 -14.81 -13.06
N PRO A 218 -9.44 -15.12 -14.26
CA PRO A 218 -8.44 -14.24 -14.87
C PRO A 218 -8.97 -12.83 -15.13
N SER A 219 -10.22 -12.70 -15.61
CA SER A 219 -10.84 -11.41 -15.87
C SER A 219 -11.18 -10.64 -14.60
N HIS A 220 -11.67 -11.32 -13.57
CA HIS A 220 -11.99 -10.71 -12.28
C HIS A 220 -10.73 -10.23 -11.56
N MET A 221 -9.66 -11.03 -11.54
CA MET A 221 -8.37 -10.64 -10.98
C MET A 221 -7.74 -9.48 -11.73
N LYS A 222 -7.79 -9.48 -13.06
CA LYS A 222 -7.31 -8.35 -13.87
C LYS A 222 -8.07 -7.07 -13.52
N THR A 223 -9.38 -7.13 -13.38
CA THR A 223 -10.23 -5.99 -13.01
C THR A 223 -9.91 -5.51 -11.60
N LEU A 224 -9.79 -6.42 -10.63
CA LEU A 224 -9.44 -6.10 -9.25
C LEU A 224 -8.08 -5.39 -9.17
N LEU A 225 -7.04 -5.98 -9.75
CA LEU A 225 -5.69 -5.45 -9.72
C LEU A 225 -5.56 -4.11 -10.48
N SER A 226 -6.21 -3.98 -11.64
CA SER A 226 -6.17 -2.73 -12.40
C SER A 226 -6.89 -1.61 -11.66
N GLY A 227 -8.05 -1.89 -11.06
CA GLY A 227 -8.80 -0.93 -10.25
C GLY A 227 -7.99 -0.46 -9.04
N TYR A 228 -7.42 -1.39 -8.29
CA TYR A 228 -6.58 -1.09 -7.13
C TYR A 228 -5.35 -0.25 -7.53
N ASN A 229 -4.65 -0.64 -8.57
CA ASN A 229 -3.44 0.04 -9.04
C ASN A 229 -3.66 1.41 -9.70
N ASN A 230 -4.91 1.87 -9.90
CA ASN A 230 -5.20 3.22 -10.38
C ASN A 230 -4.75 4.30 -9.39
N SER A 231 -4.73 3.99 -8.11
CA SER A 231 -4.18 4.86 -7.07
C SER A 231 -2.73 4.50 -6.75
N ARG A 232 -1.95 5.48 -6.30
CA ARG A 232 -0.58 5.26 -5.82
C ARG A 232 -0.50 5.07 -4.32
N ARG A 233 -1.52 5.51 -3.60
CA ARG A 233 -1.65 5.41 -2.15
C ARG A 233 -3.01 4.86 -1.81
N HIS A 234 -3.04 4.03 -0.81
CA HIS A 234 -4.23 3.36 -0.35
C HIS A 234 -4.44 3.64 1.13
N THR A 235 -5.70 3.82 1.51
CA THR A 235 -6.16 3.86 2.88
C THR A 235 -6.36 2.43 3.39
N LEU A 236 -6.62 2.29 4.69
CA LEU A 236 -7.01 0.99 5.25
C LEU A 236 -8.30 0.46 4.60
N ASP A 237 -9.29 1.34 4.34
CA ASP A 237 -10.51 0.98 3.64
C ASP A 237 -10.24 0.39 2.24
N ASP A 238 -9.35 1.00 1.47
CA ASP A 238 -8.99 0.51 0.13
C ASP A 238 -8.35 -0.88 0.20
N ILE A 239 -7.49 -1.12 1.20
CA ILE A 239 -6.83 -2.41 1.43
C ILE A 239 -7.85 -3.47 1.83
N LEU A 240 -8.79 -3.14 2.71
CA LEU A 240 -9.84 -4.06 3.13
C LEU A 240 -10.83 -4.35 1.99
N ASP A 241 -11.21 -3.35 1.18
CA ASP A 241 -12.05 -3.57 0.00
C ASP A 241 -11.37 -4.50 -1.00
N PHE A 242 -10.09 -4.27 -1.28
CA PHE A 242 -9.29 -5.18 -2.12
C PHE A 242 -9.32 -6.60 -1.57
N HIS A 243 -9.08 -6.76 -0.27
CA HIS A 243 -9.04 -8.07 0.38
C HIS A 243 -10.39 -8.79 0.30
N VAL A 244 -11.50 -8.12 0.62
CA VAL A 244 -12.84 -8.72 0.53
C VAL A 244 -13.17 -9.15 -0.90
N ARG A 245 -12.83 -8.33 -1.88
CA ARG A 245 -13.05 -8.69 -3.29
C ARG A 245 -12.16 -9.83 -3.75
N PHE A 246 -10.92 -9.91 -3.26
CA PHE A 246 -10.02 -11.04 -3.48
C PHE A 246 -10.61 -12.34 -2.89
N GLU A 247 -11.11 -12.29 -1.66
CA GLU A 247 -11.75 -13.44 -1.00
C GLU A 247 -13.03 -13.88 -1.74
N LYS A 248 -13.83 -12.95 -2.27
CA LYS A 248 -15.02 -13.27 -3.08
C LYS A 248 -14.67 -13.91 -4.44
N ILE A 249 -13.58 -13.48 -5.08
CA ILE A 249 -13.08 -14.10 -6.32
C ILE A 249 -12.57 -15.51 -6.01
N HIS A 250 -11.86 -15.67 -4.90
CA HIS A 250 -11.27 -16.93 -4.46
C HIS A 250 -10.44 -17.59 -5.56
N PRO A 251 -9.35 -16.93 -6.01
CA PRO A 251 -8.70 -17.26 -7.28
C PRO A 251 -7.99 -18.61 -7.29
N PHE A 252 -7.62 -19.15 -6.15
CA PHE A 252 -6.87 -20.40 -6.04
C PHE A 252 -7.78 -21.55 -5.55
N GLN A 253 -7.32 -22.76 -5.73
CA GLN A 253 -8.05 -23.95 -5.28
C GLN A 253 -8.08 -24.03 -3.74
N ASP A 254 -6.99 -23.64 -3.08
CA ASP A 254 -6.80 -23.51 -1.63
C ASP A 254 -5.78 -22.41 -1.35
N GLY A 255 -5.63 -21.98 -0.09
CA GLY A 255 -4.65 -20.99 0.33
C GLY A 255 -5.05 -19.53 0.10
N ASN A 256 -6.28 -19.25 -0.35
CA ASN A 256 -6.73 -17.87 -0.63
C ASN A 256 -6.69 -16.99 0.61
N GLY A 257 -7.23 -17.43 1.74
CA GLY A 257 -7.22 -16.66 2.98
C GLY A 257 -5.80 -16.28 3.43
N ARG A 258 -4.86 -17.21 3.36
CA ARG A 258 -3.45 -16.97 3.72
C ARG A 258 -2.80 -15.96 2.77
N VAL A 259 -2.96 -16.14 1.46
CA VAL A 259 -2.47 -15.18 0.44
C VAL A 259 -3.12 -13.82 0.65
N GLY A 260 -4.43 -13.74 0.84
CA GLY A 260 -5.15 -12.49 1.07
C GLY A 260 -4.64 -11.74 2.31
N ARG A 261 -4.44 -12.43 3.44
CA ARG A 261 -3.89 -11.82 4.66
C ARG A 261 -2.43 -11.35 4.50
N LEU A 262 -1.62 -12.10 3.78
CA LEU A 262 -0.26 -11.69 3.43
C LEU A 262 -0.24 -10.45 2.52
N LEU A 263 -1.15 -10.37 1.55
CA LEU A 263 -1.31 -9.18 0.69
C LEU A 263 -1.77 -7.96 1.50
N MET A 264 -2.72 -8.11 2.44
CA MET A 264 -3.09 -7.02 3.34
C MET A 264 -1.89 -6.51 4.15
N PHE A 265 -1.10 -7.42 4.73
CA PHE A 265 0.08 -7.06 5.50
C PHE A 265 1.10 -6.30 4.64
N LYS A 266 1.36 -6.79 3.42
CA LYS A 266 2.23 -6.14 2.43
C LYS A 266 1.74 -4.72 2.10
N GLU A 267 0.46 -4.57 1.80
CA GLU A 267 -0.10 -3.27 1.40
C GLU A 267 -0.12 -2.27 2.56
N CYS A 268 -0.31 -2.71 3.79
CA CYS A 268 -0.11 -1.86 4.96
C CYS A 268 1.33 -1.33 5.02
N LEU A 269 2.34 -2.19 4.82
CA LEU A 269 3.75 -1.77 4.77
C LEU A 269 4.02 -0.78 3.63
N ALA A 270 3.48 -1.06 2.42
CA ALA A 270 3.61 -0.21 1.24
C ALA A 270 3.08 1.21 1.47
N ASN A 271 1.98 1.32 2.19
CA ASN A 271 1.28 2.59 2.41
C ASN A 271 1.61 3.27 3.74
N SER A 272 2.62 2.78 4.47
CA SER A 272 3.01 3.29 5.80
C SER A 272 1.85 3.22 6.82
N ILE A 273 0.97 2.26 6.65
CA ILE A 273 -0.09 1.89 7.60
C ILE A 273 0.48 0.82 8.53
N VAL A 274 0.18 0.90 9.82
CA VAL A 274 0.58 -0.16 10.75
C VAL A 274 -0.12 -1.45 10.35
N PRO A 275 0.60 -2.54 10.06
CA PRO A 275 -0.02 -3.82 9.74
C PRO A 275 -0.69 -4.43 10.98
N PHE A 276 -1.40 -5.52 10.78
CA PHE A 276 -2.09 -6.23 11.85
C PHE A 276 -2.11 -7.74 11.59
N ILE A 277 -2.36 -8.48 12.65
CA ILE A 277 -2.47 -9.94 12.64
C ILE A 277 -3.84 -10.30 13.21
N ILE A 278 -4.66 -10.97 12.44
CA ILE A 278 -5.96 -11.49 12.92
C ILE A 278 -5.67 -12.72 13.76
N THR A 279 -5.96 -12.63 15.05
CA THR A 279 -5.79 -13.74 15.99
C THR A 279 -7.03 -14.64 16.02
N ASP A 280 -6.93 -15.80 16.67
CA ASP A 280 -8.05 -16.74 16.76
C ASP A 280 -9.25 -16.11 17.50
N GLU A 281 -9.01 -15.29 18.50
CA GLU A 281 -10.07 -14.55 19.22
C GLU A 281 -10.85 -13.60 18.30
N LEU A 282 -10.20 -13.06 17.28
CA LEU A 282 -10.82 -12.15 16.32
C LEU A 282 -11.42 -12.86 15.10
N LYS A 283 -11.19 -14.16 14.94
CA LYS A 283 -11.56 -14.96 13.77
C LYS A 283 -13.05 -14.83 13.41
N MET A 284 -13.95 -14.97 14.37
CA MET A 284 -15.38 -14.90 14.11
C MET A 284 -15.84 -13.49 13.72
N PHE A 285 -15.25 -12.46 14.31
CA PHE A 285 -15.53 -11.07 13.96
C PHE A 285 -15.00 -10.73 12.56
N TYR A 286 -13.83 -11.24 12.22
CA TYR A 286 -13.23 -11.09 10.89
C TYR A 286 -14.11 -11.74 9.81
N TYR A 287 -14.55 -12.97 9.97
CA TYR A 287 -15.44 -13.64 8.99
C TYR A 287 -16.79 -12.94 8.87
N ARG A 288 -17.37 -12.48 10.00
CA ARG A 288 -18.58 -11.64 9.95
C ARG A 288 -18.29 -10.36 9.16
N GLY A 289 -17.17 -9.72 9.40
CA GLY A 289 -16.77 -8.50 8.70
C GLY A 289 -16.62 -8.68 7.20
N LEU A 290 -16.02 -9.79 6.75
CA LEU A 290 -15.91 -10.14 5.33
C LEU A 290 -17.29 -10.31 4.67
N ARG A 291 -18.20 -11.01 5.34
CA ARG A 291 -19.55 -11.26 4.83
C ARG A 291 -20.38 -9.98 4.73
N GLU A 292 -20.30 -9.14 5.74
CA GLU A 292 -21.11 -7.91 5.84
C GLU A 292 -20.49 -6.71 5.09
N TRP A 293 -19.31 -6.86 4.49
CA TRP A 293 -18.67 -5.77 3.74
C TRP A 293 -19.51 -5.33 2.55
N GLY A 294 -19.73 -4.03 2.46
CA GLY A 294 -20.68 -3.42 1.49
C GLY A 294 -22.05 -3.11 2.10
N HIS A 295 -22.36 -3.69 3.27
CA HIS A 295 -23.54 -3.36 4.07
C HIS A 295 -23.15 -2.63 5.35
N ILE A 296 -22.29 -3.24 6.18
CA ILE A 296 -21.79 -2.68 7.44
C ILE A 296 -20.27 -2.84 7.49
N ASN A 297 -19.57 -1.96 6.82
CA ASN A 297 -18.10 -1.99 6.73
C ASN A 297 -17.41 -1.88 8.10
N GLY A 298 -18.08 -1.26 9.08
CA GLY A 298 -17.57 -1.10 10.44
C GLY A 298 -17.16 -2.43 11.09
N TYR A 299 -17.84 -3.53 10.80
CA TYR A 299 -17.50 -4.82 11.42
C TYR A 299 -16.08 -5.29 11.08
N LEU A 300 -15.69 -5.21 9.81
CA LEU A 300 -14.33 -5.58 9.41
C LEU A 300 -13.33 -4.52 9.85
N MET A 301 -13.68 -3.25 9.68
CA MET A 301 -12.82 -2.13 10.05
C MET A 301 -12.46 -2.17 11.54
N ASP A 302 -13.45 -2.28 12.43
CA ASP A 302 -13.23 -2.32 13.89
C ASP A 302 -12.39 -3.53 14.30
N THR A 303 -12.64 -4.68 13.68
CA THR A 303 -11.83 -5.90 13.91
C THR A 303 -10.36 -5.68 13.52
N CYS A 304 -10.12 -5.11 12.35
CA CYS A 304 -8.77 -4.84 11.88
C CYS A 304 -8.08 -3.72 12.67
N LEU A 305 -8.80 -2.69 13.11
CA LEU A 305 -8.27 -1.66 13.99
C LEU A 305 -7.90 -2.22 15.37
N THR A 306 -8.72 -3.11 15.93
CA THR A 306 -8.40 -3.82 17.19
C THR A 306 -7.12 -4.64 17.04
N ALA A 307 -6.98 -5.40 15.95
CA ALA A 307 -5.77 -6.16 15.66
C ALA A 307 -4.55 -5.23 15.41
N GLN A 308 -4.78 -4.07 14.81
CA GLN A 308 -3.74 -3.06 14.60
C GLN A 308 -3.25 -2.46 15.91
N ASP A 309 -4.13 -2.23 16.88
CA ASP A 309 -3.74 -1.71 18.20
C ASP A 309 -2.88 -2.72 18.96
N ALA A 310 -3.20 -4.01 18.87
CA ALA A 310 -2.34 -5.07 19.41
C ALA A 310 -0.94 -5.07 18.74
N TYR A 311 -0.87 -4.88 17.41
CA TYR A 311 0.42 -4.80 16.72
C TYR A 311 1.19 -3.52 17.08
N LYS A 312 0.51 -2.38 17.29
CA LYS A 312 1.14 -1.14 17.80
C LYS A 312 1.76 -1.36 19.18
N ALA A 313 1.07 -2.07 20.07
CA ALA A 313 1.63 -2.41 21.38
C ALA A 313 2.93 -3.24 21.27
N LEU A 314 3.02 -4.15 20.30
CA LEU A 314 4.28 -4.86 19.99
C LEU A 314 5.36 -3.91 19.47
N LEU A 315 5.01 -2.96 18.59
CA LEU A 315 5.97 -1.97 18.09
C LEU A 315 6.52 -1.10 19.23
N ASP A 316 5.67 -0.69 20.16
CA ASP A 316 6.08 0.08 21.34
C ASP A 316 7.00 -0.75 22.26
N TYR A 317 6.66 -2.02 22.49
CA TYR A 317 7.50 -2.94 23.26
C TYR A 317 8.90 -3.09 22.65
N PHE A 318 9.00 -3.24 21.33
CA PHE A 318 10.26 -3.34 20.61
C PHE A 318 10.91 -1.99 20.29
N LYS A 319 10.32 -0.87 20.75
CA LYS A 319 10.79 0.51 20.53
C LYS A 319 10.97 0.84 19.03
N VAL A 320 10.08 0.33 18.19
CA VAL A 320 10.06 0.62 16.76
C VAL A 320 9.29 1.91 16.52
N SER A 321 9.98 2.95 16.07
CA SER A 321 9.33 4.23 15.76
C SER A 321 8.43 4.11 14.54
N LEU A 322 7.20 4.64 14.64
CA LEU A 322 6.28 4.83 13.51
C LEU A 322 6.40 6.23 12.90
N LYS A 323 7.08 7.16 13.62
CA LYS A 323 7.27 8.55 13.16
C LYS A 323 8.50 8.64 12.27
N LYS A 324 8.35 9.42 11.18
CA LYS A 324 9.46 9.81 10.30
C LYS A 324 10.37 10.82 10.96
#